data_c58aca1584ae08f8db6b0843d88a8eff
#
_entry.id   c58aca1584ae08f8db6b0843d88a8eff
#
_cell.length_a   1.000
_cell.length_b   1.000
_cell.length_c   1.000
_cell.angle_alpha   90.00
_cell.angle_beta   90.00
_cell.angle_gamma   90.00
#
_symmetry.space_group_name_H-M   'P 1'
#
loop_
_entity.id
_entity.type
_entity.pdbx_description
1 polymer ?
#
loop_
_entity_poly.entity_id
_entity_poly.type
_entity_poly.pdbx_seq_one_letter_code
_entity_poly.pdbx_strand_id
1 'polypeptide(L)'
;TEQLMLDKKNVYYFKKCLAEKPLDAKILWNLFMVGVMSYINKSEKDAESDVLTLDTLKFTPRDLVDLANEIKSGKINSKQGKTVLDDMVLKGEKPSKSIEDHGFEQISDTSAILPIVEQVIAAHLDVVDGWHHGKDRSLGYLVGQVMKESHGKANPVEAKKLILEKIGPMGSRD
;
A
#
# COMPACT_ATOMS: atom_id res chain seq x y z
N THR A 1 -14.12 -15.73 14.62
CA THR A 1 -12.98 -14.79 14.73
C THR A 1 -12.18 -15.01 16.02
N GLU A 2 -12.80 -15.22 17.15
CA GLU A 2 -12.10 -15.53 18.41
C GLU A 2 -11.40 -16.89 18.37
N GLN A 3 -11.95 -17.87 17.67
CA GLN A 3 -11.40 -19.22 17.56
C GLN A 3 -10.09 -19.28 16.76
N LEU A 4 -9.92 -18.39 15.76
CA LEU A 4 -8.68 -18.25 14.99
C LEU A 4 -7.55 -17.61 15.81
N MET A 5 -7.86 -16.71 16.74
CA MET A 5 -6.89 -16.11 17.65
C MET A 5 -6.35 -17.10 18.69
N LEU A 6 -7.12 -18.14 19.03
CA LEU A 6 -6.75 -19.16 20.00
C LEU A 6 -5.94 -20.33 19.42
N ASP A 7 -5.77 -20.38 18.09
CA ASP A 7 -4.92 -21.39 17.46
C ASP A 7 -3.45 -21.08 17.76
N LYS A 8 -2.81 -21.99 18.51
CA LYS A 8 -1.39 -21.88 18.89
C LYS A 8 -0.45 -21.74 17.69
N LYS A 9 -0.79 -22.33 16.53
CA LYS A 9 -0.01 -22.23 15.31
C LYS A 9 -0.04 -20.82 14.72
N ASN A 10 -1.22 -20.18 14.72
CA ASN A 10 -1.39 -18.81 14.23
C ASN A 10 -0.60 -17.82 15.10
N VAL A 11 -0.68 -17.97 16.42
CA VAL A 11 0.08 -17.15 17.37
C VAL A 11 1.59 -17.35 17.19
N TYR A 12 2.03 -18.59 17.03
CA TYR A 12 3.44 -18.90 16.82
C TYR A 12 3.99 -18.32 15.52
N TYR A 13 3.25 -18.45 14.42
CA TYR A 13 3.62 -17.87 13.14
C TYR A 13 3.71 -16.34 13.21
N PHE A 14 2.71 -15.70 13.82
CA PHE A 14 2.70 -14.25 13.99
C PHE A 14 3.85 -13.76 14.88
N LYS A 15 4.19 -14.49 15.93
CA LYS A 15 5.38 -14.20 16.76
C LYS A 15 6.67 -14.25 15.94
N LYS A 16 6.81 -15.20 15.01
CA LYS A 16 7.96 -15.22 14.08
C LYS A 16 7.99 -13.99 13.21
N CYS A 17 6.84 -13.55 12.70
CA CYS A 17 6.75 -12.31 11.93
C CYS A 17 7.16 -11.08 12.76
N LEU A 18 6.74 -10.99 14.01
CA LEU A 18 7.11 -9.90 14.92
C LEU A 18 8.61 -9.88 15.24
N ALA A 19 9.26 -11.05 15.27
CA ALA A 19 10.71 -11.16 15.49
C ALA A 19 11.54 -10.51 14.38
N GLU A 20 11.00 -10.39 13.17
CA GLU A 20 11.61 -9.70 12.03
C GLU A 20 11.47 -8.16 12.10
N LYS A 21 10.94 -7.62 13.20
CA LYS A 21 10.81 -6.19 13.49
C LYS A 21 10.07 -5.40 12.40
N PRO A 22 8.78 -5.68 12.16
CA PRO A 22 7.98 -4.94 11.20
C PRO A 22 7.88 -3.46 11.58
N LEU A 23 7.84 -2.58 10.58
CA LEU A 23 7.64 -1.14 10.78
C LEU A 23 6.25 -0.82 11.37
N ASP A 24 5.25 -1.64 11.06
CA ASP A 24 3.88 -1.49 11.55
C ASP A 24 3.22 -2.86 11.78
N ALA A 25 3.09 -3.23 13.05
CA ALA A 25 2.46 -4.49 13.45
C ALA A 25 0.97 -4.59 13.06
N LYS A 26 0.27 -3.45 12.94
CA LYS A 26 -1.15 -3.41 12.55
C LYS A 26 -1.33 -3.78 11.08
N ILE A 27 -0.49 -3.27 10.20
CA ILE A 27 -0.49 -3.64 8.78
C ILE A 27 -0.16 -5.11 8.63
N LEU A 28 0.87 -5.60 9.33
CA LEU A 28 1.25 -7.01 9.35
C LEU A 28 0.10 -7.89 9.82
N TRP A 29 -0.58 -7.51 10.89
CA TRP A 29 -1.74 -8.23 11.43
C TRP A 29 -2.88 -8.34 10.40
N ASN A 30 -3.20 -7.24 9.72
CA ASN A 30 -4.21 -7.23 8.67
C ASN A 30 -3.84 -8.13 7.50
N LEU A 31 -2.59 -8.10 7.04
CA LEU A 31 -2.10 -8.98 5.98
C LEU A 31 -2.21 -10.46 6.39
N PHE A 32 -1.87 -10.78 7.63
CA PHE A 32 -1.94 -12.13 8.15
C PHE A 32 -3.38 -12.60 8.33
N MET A 33 -4.20 -11.87 9.10
CA MET A 33 -5.55 -12.31 9.48
C MET A 33 -6.56 -12.19 8.33
N VAL A 34 -6.53 -11.10 7.58
CA VAL A 34 -7.48 -10.86 6.48
C VAL A 34 -6.97 -11.47 5.17
N GLY A 35 -5.67 -11.39 4.92
CA GLY A 35 -5.03 -11.93 3.73
C GLY A 35 -4.77 -13.42 3.84
N VAL A 36 -3.68 -13.81 4.51
CA VAL A 36 -3.20 -15.21 4.56
C VAL A 36 -4.26 -16.18 5.09
N MET A 37 -4.94 -15.83 6.17
CA MET A 37 -5.97 -16.69 6.75
C MET A 37 -7.19 -16.86 5.85
N SER A 38 -7.51 -15.86 5.01
CA SER A 38 -8.60 -16.00 4.04
C SER A 38 -8.31 -17.07 2.99
N TYR A 39 -7.06 -17.18 2.54
CA TYR A 39 -6.63 -18.23 1.61
C TYR A 39 -6.65 -19.62 2.25
N ILE A 40 -6.16 -19.72 3.49
CA ILE A 40 -6.20 -20.99 4.25
C ILE A 40 -7.63 -21.46 4.41
N ASN A 41 -8.52 -20.59 4.90
CA ASN A 41 -9.94 -20.91 5.11
C ASN A 41 -10.67 -21.25 3.79
N LYS A 42 -10.27 -20.64 2.68
CA LYS A 42 -10.83 -20.93 1.37
C LYS A 42 -10.38 -22.31 0.87
N SER A 43 -9.11 -22.64 1.02
CA SER A 43 -8.57 -23.94 0.61
C SER A 43 -9.16 -25.11 1.41
N GLU A 44 -9.48 -24.91 2.69
CA GLU A 44 -10.17 -25.92 3.52
C GLU A 44 -11.60 -26.24 3.04
N LYS A 45 -12.24 -25.28 2.37
CA LYS A 45 -13.62 -25.45 1.85
C LYS A 45 -13.66 -26.00 0.43
N ASP A 46 -12.54 -25.97 -0.26
CA ASP A 46 -12.43 -26.39 -1.65
C ASP A 46 -11.86 -27.81 -1.71
N ALA A 47 -12.75 -28.79 -1.89
CA ALA A 47 -12.39 -30.22 -1.83
C ALA A 47 -11.48 -30.69 -3.00
N GLU A 48 -11.28 -29.84 -4.03
CA GLU A 48 -10.45 -30.15 -5.19
C GLU A 48 -9.04 -29.52 -5.12
N SER A 49 -8.77 -28.65 -4.14
CA SER A 49 -7.48 -28.01 -3.97
C SER A 49 -6.68 -28.62 -2.81
N ASP A 50 -5.36 -28.63 -2.92
CA ASP A 50 -4.49 -28.98 -1.81
C ASP A 50 -4.76 -28.04 -0.64
N VAL A 51 -5.01 -28.60 0.55
CA VAL A 51 -5.30 -27.81 1.76
C VAL A 51 -4.09 -26.96 2.11
N LEU A 52 -4.27 -25.64 2.03
CA LEU A 52 -3.24 -24.69 2.39
C LEU A 52 -3.18 -24.54 3.91
N THR A 53 -2.01 -24.72 4.50
CA THR A 53 -1.76 -24.54 5.91
C THR A 53 -0.61 -23.56 6.13
N LEU A 54 -0.42 -23.07 7.36
CA LEU A 54 0.73 -22.21 7.69
C LEU A 54 2.09 -22.90 7.43
N ASP A 55 2.13 -24.22 7.50
CA ASP A 55 3.34 -25.00 7.27
C ASP A 55 3.61 -25.24 5.76
N THR A 56 2.58 -25.14 4.92
CA THR A 56 2.66 -25.32 3.46
C THR A 56 2.73 -24.04 2.66
N LEU A 57 2.75 -22.88 3.34
CA LEU A 57 2.92 -21.58 2.68
C LEU A 57 4.25 -21.53 1.90
N LYS A 58 4.20 -21.03 0.69
CA LYS A 58 5.35 -20.93 -0.21
C LYS A 58 6.29 -19.76 0.13
N PHE A 59 5.94 -18.93 1.10
CA PHE A 59 6.71 -17.78 1.54
C PHE A 59 7.04 -17.86 3.04
N THR A 60 8.06 -17.12 3.46
CA THR A 60 8.53 -17.08 4.84
C THR A 60 7.84 -15.97 5.65
N PRO A 61 7.86 -16.01 7.01
CA PRO A 61 7.41 -14.89 7.84
C PRO A 61 8.10 -13.58 7.49
N ARG A 62 9.37 -13.63 7.10
CA ARG A 62 10.14 -12.45 6.66
C ARG A 62 9.55 -11.83 5.40
N ASP A 63 9.17 -12.63 4.42
CA ASP A 63 8.55 -12.13 3.18
C ASP A 63 7.24 -11.39 3.48
N LEU A 64 6.44 -11.87 4.43
CA LEU A 64 5.21 -11.19 4.85
C LEU A 64 5.51 -9.85 5.55
N VAL A 65 6.55 -9.81 6.37
CA VAL A 65 7.03 -8.57 7.01
C VAL A 65 7.57 -7.59 5.97
N ASP A 66 8.32 -8.05 4.99
CA ASP A 66 8.82 -7.21 3.89
C ASP A 66 7.66 -6.57 3.13
N LEU A 67 6.59 -7.33 2.83
CA LEU A 67 5.39 -6.78 2.20
C LEU A 67 4.71 -5.72 3.09
N ALA A 68 4.58 -5.96 4.39
CA ALA A 68 4.02 -4.99 5.32
C ALA A 68 4.84 -3.69 5.37
N ASN A 69 6.17 -3.81 5.32
CA ASN A 69 7.08 -2.68 5.31
C ASN A 69 7.00 -1.88 4.00
N GLU A 70 6.84 -2.53 2.85
CA GLU A 70 6.63 -1.86 1.56
C GLU A 70 5.32 -1.05 1.54
N ILE A 71 4.25 -1.55 2.16
CA ILE A 71 3.01 -0.81 2.34
C ILE A 71 3.20 0.38 3.30
N LYS A 72 3.86 0.15 4.44
CA LYS A 72 4.09 1.20 5.44
C LYS A 72 4.96 2.33 4.93
N SER A 73 5.99 2.02 4.15
CA SER A 73 6.87 3.01 3.53
C SER A 73 6.18 3.85 2.44
N GLY A 74 4.98 3.46 2.01
CA GLY A 74 4.26 4.11 0.92
C GLY A 74 4.77 3.75 -0.47
N LYS A 75 5.65 2.77 -0.61
CA LYS A 75 6.13 2.27 -1.90
C LYS A 75 5.03 1.63 -2.72
N ILE A 76 4.11 0.93 -2.04
CA ILE A 76 2.87 0.40 -2.60
C ILE A 76 1.68 0.74 -1.69
N ASN A 77 0.48 0.78 -2.25
CA ASN A 77 -0.75 0.96 -1.47
C ASN A 77 -1.32 -0.39 -1.00
N SER A 78 -2.33 -0.36 -0.12
CA SER A 78 -2.95 -1.56 0.43
C SER A 78 -3.57 -2.47 -0.63
N LYS A 79 -4.15 -1.91 -1.70
CA LYS A 79 -4.73 -2.66 -2.81
C LYS A 79 -3.65 -3.41 -3.60
N GLN A 80 -2.56 -2.73 -3.91
CA GLN A 80 -1.39 -3.33 -4.56
C GLN A 80 -0.75 -4.39 -3.67
N GLY A 81 -0.66 -4.13 -2.37
CA GLY A 81 -0.17 -5.10 -1.37
C GLY A 81 -0.98 -6.39 -1.35
N LYS A 82 -2.30 -6.31 -1.54
CA LYS A 82 -3.16 -7.49 -1.67
C LYS A 82 -2.82 -8.31 -2.93
N THR A 83 -2.60 -7.67 -4.06
CA THR A 83 -2.18 -8.34 -5.30
C THR A 83 -0.83 -9.04 -5.13
N VAL A 84 0.13 -8.38 -4.48
CA VAL A 84 1.44 -8.97 -4.16
C VAL A 84 1.28 -10.18 -3.24
N LEU A 85 0.40 -10.11 -2.24
CA LEU A 85 0.11 -11.23 -1.36
C LEU A 85 -0.49 -12.42 -2.13
N ASP A 86 -1.38 -12.15 -3.08
CA ASP A 86 -1.94 -13.18 -3.96
C ASP A 86 -0.83 -13.93 -4.72
N ASP A 87 0.13 -13.22 -5.29
CA ASP A 87 1.28 -13.83 -5.96
C ASP A 87 2.17 -14.62 -5.00
N MET A 88 2.38 -14.12 -3.79
CA MET A 88 3.14 -14.82 -2.75
C MET A 88 2.48 -16.15 -2.36
N VAL A 89 1.17 -16.15 -2.17
CA VAL A 89 0.40 -17.36 -1.78
C VAL A 89 0.32 -18.36 -2.93
N LEU A 90 -0.03 -17.90 -4.14
CA LEU A 90 -0.30 -18.75 -5.27
C LEU A 90 0.97 -19.22 -6.00
N LYS A 91 1.92 -18.31 -6.21
CA LYS A 91 3.14 -18.57 -7.00
C LYS A 91 4.38 -18.80 -6.13
N GLY A 92 4.38 -18.32 -4.87
CA GLY A 92 5.55 -18.34 -4.01
C GLY A 92 6.60 -17.29 -4.39
N GLU A 93 6.19 -16.22 -5.06
CA GLU A 93 7.08 -15.11 -5.41
C GLU A 93 7.43 -14.26 -4.21
N LYS A 94 8.62 -13.66 -4.23
CA LYS A 94 9.01 -12.67 -3.22
C LYS A 94 8.27 -11.36 -3.43
N PRO A 95 7.93 -10.59 -2.35
CA PRO A 95 7.23 -9.32 -2.48
C PRO A 95 7.90 -8.34 -3.44
N SER A 96 9.23 -8.19 -3.34
CA SER A 96 10.01 -7.30 -4.21
C SER A 96 9.88 -7.65 -5.68
N LYS A 97 9.92 -8.95 -6.02
CA LYS A 97 9.79 -9.40 -7.39
C LYS A 97 8.37 -9.17 -7.94
N SER A 98 7.34 -9.49 -7.17
CA SER A 98 5.95 -9.24 -7.58
C SER A 98 5.69 -7.74 -7.78
N ILE A 99 6.21 -6.87 -6.91
CA ILE A 99 6.12 -5.42 -7.05
C ILE A 99 6.77 -4.94 -8.35
N GLU A 100 7.95 -5.45 -8.67
CA GLU A 100 8.67 -5.13 -9.91
C GLU A 100 7.92 -5.62 -11.15
N ASP A 101 7.49 -6.88 -11.16
CA ASP A 101 6.78 -7.50 -12.30
C ASP A 101 5.46 -6.81 -12.62
N HIS A 102 4.73 -6.32 -11.61
CA HIS A 102 3.52 -5.52 -11.78
C HIS A 102 3.77 -4.02 -12.02
N GLY A 103 5.00 -3.56 -11.85
CA GLY A 103 5.33 -2.14 -11.96
C GLY A 103 4.67 -1.28 -10.88
N PHE A 104 4.44 -1.83 -9.69
CA PHE A 104 3.77 -1.15 -8.57
C PHE A 104 4.69 -0.22 -7.79
N GLU A 105 5.98 -0.21 -8.07
CA GLU A 105 6.92 0.66 -7.40
C GLU A 105 6.49 2.12 -7.53
N GLN A 106 6.11 2.74 -6.42
CA GLN A 106 5.73 4.14 -6.40
C GLN A 106 6.96 5.03 -6.49
N ILE A 107 6.85 6.09 -7.29
CA ILE A 107 7.84 7.14 -7.36
C ILE A 107 7.71 8.00 -6.11
N SER A 108 8.64 7.86 -5.17
CA SER A 108 8.76 8.71 -3.97
C SER A 108 9.84 9.78 -4.12
N ASP A 109 10.57 9.78 -5.23
CA ASP A 109 11.56 10.80 -5.55
C ASP A 109 10.85 12.12 -5.89
N THR A 110 11.04 13.13 -5.05
CA THR A 110 10.45 14.46 -5.22
C THR A 110 10.86 15.11 -6.54
N SER A 111 12.07 14.86 -7.02
CA SER A 111 12.55 15.39 -8.31
C SER A 111 11.81 14.78 -9.51
N ALA A 112 11.30 13.55 -9.40
CA ALA A 112 10.49 12.91 -10.43
C ALA A 112 9.01 13.31 -10.37
N ILE A 113 8.49 13.58 -9.17
CA ILE A 113 7.08 13.99 -8.96
C ILE A 113 6.89 15.50 -9.25
N LEU A 114 7.88 16.33 -8.95
CA LEU A 114 7.81 17.78 -9.05
C LEU A 114 7.36 18.29 -10.43
N PRO A 115 7.89 17.81 -11.56
CA PRO A 115 7.44 18.24 -12.89
C PRO A 115 5.95 17.94 -13.13
N ILE A 116 5.47 16.81 -12.63
CA ILE A 116 4.06 16.40 -12.75
C ILE A 116 3.18 17.33 -11.90
N VAL A 117 3.62 17.65 -10.70
CA VAL A 117 2.92 18.60 -9.80
C VAL A 117 2.84 19.98 -10.43
N GLU A 118 3.92 20.48 -10.98
CA GLU A 118 3.96 21.79 -11.66
C GLU A 118 3.03 21.84 -12.88
N GLN A 119 3.02 20.78 -13.68
CA GLN A 119 2.13 20.66 -14.82
C GLN A 119 0.65 20.66 -14.40
N VAL A 120 0.32 19.88 -13.35
CA VAL A 120 -1.05 19.81 -12.83
C VAL A 120 -1.50 21.17 -12.28
N ILE A 121 -0.66 21.86 -11.51
CA ILE A 121 -0.96 23.20 -11.00
C ILE A 121 -1.20 24.19 -12.13
N ALA A 122 -0.35 24.20 -13.13
CA ALA A 122 -0.48 25.09 -14.29
C ALA A 122 -1.74 24.82 -15.11
N ALA A 123 -2.17 23.56 -15.20
CA ALA A 123 -3.39 23.18 -15.93
C ALA A 123 -4.69 23.46 -15.17
N HIS A 124 -4.62 23.63 -13.84
CA HIS A 124 -5.79 23.75 -12.96
C HIS A 124 -5.71 24.98 -12.03
N LEU A 125 -5.38 26.13 -12.57
CA LEU A 125 -5.26 27.38 -11.80
C LEU A 125 -6.57 27.80 -11.12
N ASP A 126 -7.70 27.46 -11.71
CA ASP A 126 -9.03 27.68 -11.12
C ASP A 126 -9.26 26.86 -9.85
N VAL A 127 -8.71 25.65 -9.80
CA VAL A 127 -8.75 24.78 -8.61
C VAL A 127 -7.81 25.30 -7.53
N VAL A 128 -6.64 25.77 -7.90
CA VAL A 128 -5.68 26.42 -6.99
C VAL A 128 -6.29 27.70 -6.40
N ASP A 129 -6.95 28.50 -7.21
CA ASP A 129 -7.69 29.69 -6.74
C ASP A 129 -8.80 29.31 -5.75
N GLY A 130 -9.54 28.24 -6.05
CA GLY A 130 -10.51 27.65 -5.11
C GLY A 130 -9.90 27.29 -3.75
N TRP A 131 -8.69 26.75 -3.74
CA TRP A 131 -7.94 26.43 -2.51
C TRP A 131 -7.66 27.69 -1.69
N HIS A 132 -7.19 28.75 -2.33
CA HIS A 132 -6.96 30.04 -1.67
C HIS A 132 -8.25 30.69 -1.14
N HIS A 133 -9.40 30.36 -1.72
CA HIS A 133 -10.74 30.78 -1.23
C HIS A 133 -11.37 29.80 -0.21
N GLY A 134 -10.60 28.90 0.37
CA GLY A 134 -11.04 28.00 1.44
C GLY A 134 -11.75 26.71 1.00
N LYS A 135 -11.66 26.33 -0.28
CA LYS A 135 -12.19 25.06 -0.76
C LYS A 135 -11.20 23.92 -0.50
N ASP A 136 -11.35 23.24 0.61
CA ASP A 136 -10.50 22.13 1.03
C ASP A 136 -10.42 20.95 0.03
N ARG A 137 -11.51 20.71 -0.71
CA ARG A 137 -11.58 19.68 -1.75
C ARG A 137 -10.63 19.89 -2.93
N SER A 138 -10.19 21.13 -3.15
CA SER A 138 -9.24 21.50 -4.20
C SER A 138 -7.93 20.73 -4.10
N LEU A 139 -7.41 20.56 -2.89
CA LEU A 139 -6.17 19.80 -2.65
C LEU A 139 -6.33 18.33 -3.04
N GLY A 140 -7.43 17.69 -2.65
CA GLY A 140 -7.73 16.30 -3.01
C GLY A 140 -7.86 16.11 -4.53
N TYR A 141 -8.48 17.08 -5.22
CA TYR A 141 -8.56 17.09 -6.68
C TYR A 141 -7.19 17.15 -7.34
N LEU A 142 -6.32 18.07 -6.90
CA LEU A 142 -4.96 18.22 -7.44
C LEU A 142 -4.12 16.96 -7.21
N VAL A 143 -4.19 16.35 -6.03
CA VAL A 143 -3.53 15.06 -5.76
C VAL A 143 -4.05 13.99 -6.69
N GLY A 144 -5.36 13.92 -6.91
CA GLY A 144 -5.98 12.99 -7.86
C GLY A 144 -5.47 13.15 -9.29
N GLN A 145 -5.28 14.39 -9.74
CA GLN A 145 -4.71 14.68 -11.07
C GLN A 145 -3.24 14.26 -11.16
N VAL A 146 -2.43 14.51 -10.13
CA VAL A 146 -1.04 14.03 -10.09
C VAL A 146 -0.99 12.50 -10.16
N MET A 147 -1.88 11.81 -9.43
CA MET A 147 -1.99 10.36 -9.50
C MET A 147 -2.37 9.87 -10.91
N LYS A 148 -3.27 10.57 -11.58
CA LYS A 148 -3.68 10.27 -12.96
C LYS A 148 -2.52 10.45 -13.96
N GLU A 149 -1.85 11.59 -13.91
CA GLU A 149 -0.72 11.90 -14.81
C GLU A 149 0.49 10.97 -14.58
N SER A 150 0.70 10.56 -13.34
CA SER A 150 1.75 9.57 -13.00
C SER A 150 1.33 8.11 -13.23
N HIS A 151 0.14 7.87 -13.79
CA HIS A 151 -0.42 6.51 -13.96
C HIS A 151 -0.48 5.70 -12.63
N GLY A 152 -0.75 6.39 -11.53
CA GLY A 152 -0.81 5.79 -10.20
C GLY A 152 0.55 5.51 -9.55
N LYS A 153 1.66 5.91 -10.17
CA LYS A 153 3.01 5.64 -9.68
C LYS A 153 3.52 6.66 -8.66
N ALA A 154 3.02 7.90 -8.68
CA ALA A 154 3.42 8.90 -7.69
C ALA A 154 2.97 8.50 -6.28
N ASN A 155 3.81 8.75 -5.27
CA ASN A 155 3.40 8.62 -3.88
C ASN A 155 2.42 9.77 -3.54
N PRO A 156 1.15 9.47 -3.16
CA PRO A 156 0.16 10.51 -2.90
C PRO A 156 0.52 11.42 -1.73
N VAL A 157 1.26 10.92 -0.73
CA VAL A 157 1.72 11.72 0.42
C VAL A 157 2.75 12.74 -0.02
N GLU A 158 3.73 12.34 -0.82
CA GLU A 158 4.73 13.24 -1.37
C GLU A 158 4.13 14.22 -2.38
N ALA A 159 3.21 13.77 -3.23
CA ALA A 159 2.48 14.62 -4.15
C ALA A 159 1.70 15.72 -3.40
N LYS A 160 0.97 15.36 -2.34
CA LYS A 160 0.27 16.31 -1.49
C LYS A 160 1.20 17.34 -0.86
N LYS A 161 2.33 16.89 -0.33
CA LYS A 161 3.35 17.76 0.25
C LYS A 161 3.90 18.77 -0.76
N LEU A 162 4.29 18.30 -1.95
CA LEU A 162 4.81 19.15 -3.02
C LEU A 162 3.77 20.16 -3.53
N ILE A 163 2.50 19.75 -3.65
CA ILE A 163 1.41 20.67 -4.02
C ILE A 163 1.31 21.78 -2.98
N LEU A 164 1.27 21.45 -1.69
CA LEU A 164 1.18 22.44 -0.62
C LEU A 164 2.39 23.39 -0.57
N GLU A 165 3.59 22.88 -0.84
CA GLU A 165 4.80 23.72 -0.93
C GLU A 165 4.71 24.73 -2.09
N LYS A 166 4.05 24.36 -3.20
CA LYS A 166 3.92 25.21 -4.38
C LYS A 166 2.76 26.22 -4.30
N ILE A 167 1.60 25.80 -3.79
CA ILE A 167 0.41 26.67 -3.74
C ILE A 167 0.26 27.40 -2.40
N GLY A 168 0.99 27.00 -1.37
CA GLY A 168 0.91 27.59 -0.02
C GLY A 168 -0.32 27.16 0.78
N PRO A 169 -0.49 27.70 1.99
CA PRO A 169 -1.58 27.35 2.87
C PRO A 169 -2.94 27.85 2.34
N MET A 170 -4.01 27.17 2.77
CA MET A 170 -5.38 27.54 2.45
C MET A 170 -5.70 28.96 2.94
N GLY A 171 -6.38 29.77 2.11
CA GLY A 171 -6.77 31.14 2.47
C GLY A 171 -5.64 32.18 2.50
N SER A 172 -4.49 31.91 1.87
CA SER A 172 -3.30 32.78 1.93
C SER A 172 -3.26 33.92 0.89
N ARG A 173 -4.30 34.10 0.10
CA ARG A 173 -4.44 35.28 -0.76
C ARG A 173 -5.29 36.34 -0.06
N ASP A 174 -4.68 37.37 0.48
CA ASP A 174 -5.28 38.67 0.74
C ASP A 174 -5.38 39.48 -0.56
#